data_172446a39ef9e22ef7f901906389aaad
#
_entry.id   172446a39ef9e22ef7f901906389aaad
#
_cell.length_a   1.000
_cell.length_b   1.000
_cell.length_c   1.000
_cell.angle_alpha   90.00
_cell.angle_beta   90.00
_cell.angle_gamma   90.00
#
_symmetry.space_group_name_H-M   'P 1'
#
loop_
_entity.id
_entity.type
_entity.pdbx_description
1 polymer ?
#
loop_
_entity_poly.entity_id
_entity_poly.type
_entity_poly.pdbx_seq_one_letter_code
_entity_poly.pdbx_strand_id
1 'polypeptide(L)'
;MSAVGRSEIQSHLTITFPVKSPADAKALAEELPSLMPTFAKAQDTVGSVHYSRFLALGDKTLLFLADIDGEVKELSGSLAKYAGVVFDAIFKYVENPPPTPVASNSEAFIKWVDHHNTHPLIVYSAYENSSVQDIKSCARAAGFTGSCEQHPLLVSLPIKSSLKAFTLEQLVLRAAQSKMTKGADSIGTLHFTHFVPLENNHLGFFTVFDGSFEKYIQDFTEKIGPVFDVLFKYVSDPPPTPVAKNAEAFLKYAAASDRPPIGFYSAYPGLGVQDIKALLADASAGPA
;
A
#
# COMPACT_ATOMS: atom_id res chain seq x y z
N MET A 1 18.68 6.02 3.63
CA MET A 1 18.82 6.31 2.18
C MET A 1 17.43 6.74 1.69
N SER A 2 17.30 7.94 1.11
CA SER A 2 16.00 8.46 0.65
C SER A 2 15.50 7.67 -0.56
N ALA A 3 14.23 7.24 -0.53
CA ALA A 3 13.56 6.70 -1.70
C ALA A 3 13.55 7.77 -2.82
N VAL A 4 13.81 7.35 -4.04
CA VAL A 4 13.71 8.23 -5.21
C VAL A 4 12.22 8.38 -5.52
N GLY A 5 11.71 9.60 -5.62
CA GLY A 5 10.30 9.90 -5.90
C GLY A 5 9.46 10.23 -4.65
N ARG A 6 10.05 10.67 -3.54
CA ARG A 6 9.28 11.15 -2.38
C ARG A 6 8.53 12.43 -2.73
N SER A 7 7.22 12.40 -2.54
CA SER A 7 6.41 13.59 -2.35
C SER A 7 6.86 14.34 -1.08
N GLU A 8 6.78 15.66 -1.07
CA GLU A 8 7.05 16.44 0.14
C GLU A 8 5.93 16.32 1.18
N ILE A 9 4.74 15.91 0.76
CA ILE A 9 3.54 15.86 1.62
C ILE A 9 3.03 14.45 1.89
N GLN A 10 3.40 13.45 1.08
CA GLN A 10 2.93 12.07 1.23
C GLN A 10 4.04 11.13 1.67
N SER A 11 3.70 10.19 2.54
CA SER A 11 4.56 9.12 3.01
C SER A 11 3.86 7.77 2.94
N HIS A 12 4.62 6.71 3.14
CA HIS A 12 4.13 5.34 3.09
C HIS A 12 4.59 4.57 4.31
N LEU A 13 3.69 3.82 4.88
CA LEU A 13 3.91 3.00 6.06
C LEU A 13 3.71 1.52 5.69
N THR A 14 4.68 0.69 6.04
CA THR A 14 4.56 -0.77 5.95
C THR A 14 5.06 -1.38 7.25
N ILE A 15 4.14 -1.69 8.17
CA ILE A 15 4.47 -2.33 9.45
C ILE A 15 4.36 -3.83 9.30
N THR A 16 5.40 -4.53 9.76
CA THR A 16 5.40 -5.98 9.92
C THR A 16 5.11 -6.33 11.38
N PHE A 17 4.04 -7.09 11.62
CA PHE A 17 3.68 -7.65 12.93
C PHE A 17 4.11 -9.12 12.96
N PRO A 18 5.18 -9.48 13.68
CA PRO A 18 5.56 -10.88 13.87
C PRO A 18 4.54 -11.54 14.80
N VAL A 19 3.83 -12.55 14.32
CA VAL A 19 2.80 -13.26 15.08
C VAL A 19 3.40 -14.46 15.78
N LYS A 20 3.02 -14.68 17.04
CA LYS A 20 3.59 -15.69 17.96
C LYS A 20 3.54 -17.12 17.42
N SER A 21 2.43 -17.48 16.76
CA SER A 21 2.23 -18.82 16.23
C SER A 21 1.24 -18.84 15.07
N PRO A 22 1.21 -19.90 14.25
CA PRO A 22 0.17 -20.07 13.23
C PRO A 22 -1.25 -20.09 13.81
N ALA A 23 -1.43 -20.59 15.04
CA ALA A 23 -2.72 -20.56 15.73
C ALA A 23 -3.14 -19.13 16.09
N ASP A 24 -2.19 -18.31 16.57
CA ASP A 24 -2.43 -16.88 16.85
C ASP A 24 -2.72 -16.12 15.56
N ALA A 25 -2.04 -16.41 14.45
CA ALA A 25 -2.30 -15.79 13.16
C ALA A 25 -3.73 -16.09 12.67
N LYS A 26 -4.20 -17.31 12.84
CA LYS A 26 -5.57 -17.68 12.53
C LYS A 26 -6.58 -16.95 13.41
N ALA A 27 -6.36 -16.94 14.73
CA ALA A 27 -7.24 -16.22 15.67
C ALA A 27 -7.28 -14.72 15.38
N LEU A 28 -6.14 -14.11 15.07
CA LEU A 28 -6.06 -12.70 14.68
C LEU A 28 -6.81 -12.43 13.38
N ALA A 29 -6.67 -13.29 12.37
CA ALA A 29 -7.40 -13.16 11.10
C ALA A 29 -8.93 -13.28 11.28
N GLU A 30 -9.39 -14.07 12.24
CA GLU A 30 -10.80 -14.20 12.62
C GLU A 30 -11.31 -12.97 13.42
N GLU A 31 -10.48 -12.40 14.31
CA GLU A 31 -10.86 -11.24 15.14
C GLU A 31 -10.80 -9.92 14.35
N LEU A 32 -9.79 -9.74 13.50
CA LEU A 32 -9.46 -8.47 12.85
C LEU A 32 -10.63 -7.84 12.06
N PRO A 33 -11.47 -8.57 11.30
CA PRO A 33 -12.61 -7.99 10.60
C PRO A 33 -13.58 -7.25 11.53
N SER A 34 -13.75 -7.71 12.77
CA SER A 34 -14.64 -7.07 13.75
C SER A 34 -14.10 -5.72 14.25
N LEU A 35 -12.80 -5.50 14.15
CA LEU A 35 -12.11 -4.28 14.55
C LEU A 35 -12.12 -3.19 13.46
N MET A 36 -12.37 -3.56 12.19
CA MET A 36 -12.26 -2.66 11.06
C MET A 36 -13.21 -1.45 11.10
N PRO A 37 -14.46 -1.55 11.53
CA PRO A 37 -15.32 -0.37 11.66
C PRO A 37 -14.77 0.67 12.64
N THR A 38 -14.21 0.22 13.77
CA THR A 38 -13.56 1.09 14.76
C THR A 38 -12.29 1.71 14.18
N PHE A 39 -11.51 0.92 13.45
CA PHE A 39 -10.27 1.39 12.83
C PHE A 39 -10.53 2.41 11.73
N ALA A 40 -11.53 2.17 10.87
CA ALA A 40 -11.92 3.12 9.82
C ALA A 40 -12.34 4.47 10.41
N LYS A 41 -13.19 4.46 11.46
CA LYS A 41 -13.59 5.69 12.16
C LYS A 41 -12.40 6.44 12.78
N ALA A 42 -11.42 5.72 13.32
CA ALA A 42 -10.19 6.33 13.83
C ALA A 42 -9.40 6.99 12.72
N GLN A 43 -9.26 6.36 11.55
CA GLN A 43 -8.57 6.92 10.38
C GLN A 43 -9.29 8.13 9.81
N ASP A 44 -10.64 8.13 9.78
CA ASP A 44 -11.41 9.32 9.42
C ASP A 44 -11.15 10.49 10.38
N THR A 45 -10.99 10.20 11.68
CA THR A 45 -10.66 11.21 12.70
C THR A 45 -9.24 11.74 12.53
N VAL A 46 -8.28 10.87 12.19
CA VAL A 46 -6.89 11.25 11.89
C VAL A 46 -6.84 12.14 10.64
N GLY A 47 -7.58 11.79 9.60
CA GLY A 47 -7.80 12.59 8.40
C GLY A 47 -6.60 12.74 7.45
N SER A 48 -5.53 11.99 7.67
CA SER A 48 -4.31 12.00 6.85
C SER A 48 -4.00 10.66 6.18
N VAL A 49 -4.89 9.67 6.27
CA VAL A 49 -4.73 8.36 5.63
C VAL A 49 -5.53 8.35 4.33
N HIS A 50 -4.86 8.17 3.20
CA HIS A 50 -5.49 8.00 1.88
C HIS A 50 -6.11 6.61 1.77
N TYR A 51 -5.28 5.60 1.91
CA TYR A 51 -5.63 4.19 1.88
C TYR A 51 -4.90 3.44 2.96
N SER A 52 -5.53 2.41 3.50
CA SER A 52 -4.84 1.45 4.37
C SER A 52 -5.44 0.07 4.27
N ARG A 53 -4.67 -0.94 4.67
CA ARG A 53 -5.10 -2.33 4.70
C ARG A 53 -4.26 -3.20 5.61
N PHE A 54 -4.86 -4.24 6.14
CA PHE A 54 -4.16 -5.35 6.76
C PHE A 54 -4.13 -6.54 5.82
N LEU A 55 -3.06 -7.32 5.87
CA LEU A 55 -2.88 -8.53 5.06
C LEU A 55 -2.12 -9.58 5.86
N ALA A 56 -2.52 -10.83 5.73
CA ALA A 56 -1.71 -11.95 6.22
C ALA A 56 -0.64 -12.33 5.18
N LEU A 57 0.61 -12.44 5.62
CA LEU A 57 1.71 -12.92 4.81
C LEU A 57 2.27 -14.20 5.42
N GLY A 58 1.96 -15.34 4.79
CA GLY A 58 2.25 -16.64 5.38
C GLY A 58 1.41 -16.90 6.64
N ASP A 59 1.95 -17.67 7.56
CA ASP A 59 1.27 -18.17 8.76
C ASP A 59 1.74 -17.50 10.07
N LYS A 60 2.66 -16.52 9.98
CA LYS A 60 3.24 -15.83 11.15
C LYS A 60 3.44 -14.33 10.98
N THR A 61 2.94 -13.74 9.91
CA THR A 61 3.15 -12.32 9.66
C THR A 61 1.84 -11.64 9.29
N LEU A 62 1.50 -10.57 10.01
CA LEU A 62 0.49 -9.60 9.59
C LEU A 62 1.21 -8.35 9.10
N LEU A 63 0.80 -7.83 7.95
CA LEU A 63 1.24 -6.54 7.44
C LEU A 63 0.14 -5.50 7.64
N PHE A 64 0.53 -4.29 7.96
CA PHE A 64 -0.30 -3.10 7.86
C PHE A 64 0.36 -2.12 6.90
N LEU A 65 -0.36 -1.72 5.87
CA LEU A 65 0.09 -0.74 4.89
C LEU A 65 -0.82 0.48 4.94
N ALA A 66 -0.21 1.66 4.80
CA ALA A 66 -0.95 2.90 4.66
C ALA A 66 -0.23 3.89 3.75
N ASP A 67 -1.01 4.59 2.92
CA ASP A 67 -0.63 5.76 2.15
C ASP A 67 -1.13 6.99 2.92
N ILE A 68 -0.26 7.92 3.26
CA ILE A 68 -0.54 8.97 4.24
C ILE A 68 -0.02 10.33 3.83
N ASP A 69 -0.63 11.37 4.39
CA ASP A 69 -0.03 12.70 4.43
C ASP A 69 0.87 12.84 5.66
N GLY A 70 1.98 13.55 5.49
CA GLY A 70 2.91 13.86 6.58
C GLY A 70 3.82 12.71 6.97
N GLU A 71 4.37 12.79 8.16
CA GLU A 71 5.38 11.86 8.65
C GLU A 71 4.78 10.64 9.36
N VAL A 72 5.41 9.48 9.16
CA VAL A 72 5.03 8.22 9.82
C VAL A 72 4.94 8.34 11.33
N LYS A 73 5.84 9.11 11.95
CA LYS A 73 5.86 9.34 13.38
C LYS A 73 4.61 10.06 13.89
N GLU A 74 4.14 11.05 13.15
CA GLU A 74 2.93 11.84 13.48
C GLU A 74 1.68 10.97 13.33
N LEU A 75 1.60 10.21 12.24
CA LEU A 75 0.54 9.22 12.09
C LEU A 75 0.53 8.22 13.24
N SER A 76 1.69 7.65 13.60
CA SER A 76 1.79 6.66 14.68
C SER A 76 1.28 7.22 16.01
N GLY A 77 1.60 8.48 16.35
CA GLY A 77 1.06 9.16 17.51
C GLY A 77 -0.47 9.32 17.48
N SER A 78 -1.00 9.68 16.31
CA SER A 78 -2.44 9.81 16.08
C SER A 78 -3.15 8.45 16.15
N LEU A 79 -2.57 7.41 15.57
CA LEU A 79 -3.09 6.04 15.66
C LEU A 79 -3.07 5.50 17.10
N ALA A 80 -2.02 5.79 17.87
CA ALA A 80 -1.97 5.43 19.29
C ALA A 80 -3.15 6.04 20.05
N LYS A 81 -3.46 7.30 19.77
CA LYS A 81 -4.56 8.03 20.42
C LYS A 81 -5.94 7.57 20.00
N TYR A 82 -6.19 7.42 18.70
CA TYR A 82 -7.54 7.21 18.16
C TYR A 82 -7.85 5.75 17.82
N ALA A 83 -6.84 4.93 17.58
CA ALA A 83 -6.96 3.53 17.24
C ALA A 83 -6.28 2.58 18.25
N GLY A 84 -5.85 3.08 19.41
CA GLY A 84 -5.10 2.31 20.40
C GLY A 84 -5.76 0.98 20.80
N VAL A 85 -7.10 0.98 20.94
CA VAL A 85 -7.85 -0.25 21.28
C VAL A 85 -7.76 -1.34 20.18
N VAL A 86 -7.62 -0.94 18.91
CA VAL A 86 -7.44 -1.87 17.80
C VAL A 86 -6.04 -2.49 17.87
N PHE A 87 -5.02 -1.68 18.10
CA PHE A 87 -3.65 -2.16 18.27
C PHE A 87 -3.49 -3.01 19.53
N ASP A 88 -4.16 -2.67 20.63
CA ASP A 88 -4.19 -3.49 21.86
C ASP A 88 -4.74 -4.90 21.57
N ALA A 89 -5.76 -5.00 20.73
CA ALA A 89 -6.30 -6.30 20.31
C ALA A 89 -5.31 -7.07 19.44
N ILE A 90 -4.68 -6.42 18.47
CA ILE A 90 -3.66 -7.04 17.59
C ILE A 90 -2.45 -7.51 18.40
N PHE A 91 -1.97 -6.70 19.35
CA PHE A 91 -0.76 -7.00 20.14
C PHE A 91 -0.88 -8.20 21.08
N LYS A 92 -2.09 -8.67 21.37
CA LYS A 92 -2.28 -9.95 22.07
C LYS A 92 -1.62 -11.14 21.34
N TYR A 93 -1.54 -11.06 20.02
CA TYR A 93 -1.05 -12.11 19.12
C TYR A 93 0.38 -11.90 18.62
N VAL A 94 0.97 -10.71 18.86
CA VAL A 94 2.26 -10.29 18.31
C VAL A 94 3.41 -10.62 19.25
N GLU A 95 4.55 -11.02 18.69
CA GLU A 95 5.79 -11.23 19.43
C GLU A 95 6.39 -9.88 19.87
N ASN A 96 6.87 -9.81 21.10
CA ASN A 96 7.51 -8.62 21.66
C ASN A 96 6.75 -7.29 21.39
N PRO A 97 5.46 -7.22 21.71
CA PRO A 97 4.67 -6.02 21.49
C PRO A 97 5.12 -4.86 22.39
N PRO A 98 4.79 -3.61 22.05
CA PRO A 98 4.98 -2.50 22.99
C PRO A 98 4.02 -2.65 24.19
N PRO A 99 4.25 -1.94 25.29
CA PRO A 99 3.33 -1.93 26.43
C PRO A 99 1.92 -1.48 26.04
N THR A 100 0.91 -2.18 26.55
CA THR A 100 -0.51 -1.81 26.43
C THR A 100 -1.06 -1.25 27.73
N PRO A 101 -2.06 -0.38 27.73
CA PRO A 101 -2.78 0.14 26.55
C PRO A 101 -1.90 1.07 25.69
N VAL A 102 -1.99 0.94 24.37
CA VAL A 102 -1.20 1.72 23.40
C VAL A 102 -1.43 3.23 23.60
N ALA A 103 -2.66 3.64 23.84
CA ALA A 103 -3.00 5.04 24.06
C ALA A 103 -2.26 5.68 25.26
N SER A 104 -1.93 4.91 26.30
CA SER A 104 -1.17 5.35 27.47
C SER A 104 0.35 5.20 27.30
N ASN A 105 0.79 4.47 26.27
CA ASN A 105 2.18 4.14 25.99
C ASN A 105 2.59 4.56 24.57
N SER A 106 2.11 5.73 24.12
CA SER A 106 2.26 6.19 22.73
C SER A 106 3.72 6.29 22.26
N GLU A 107 4.64 6.71 23.11
CA GLU A 107 6.06 6.78 22.77
C GLU A 107 6.67 5.40 22.51
N ALA A 108 6.30 4.40 23.32
CA ALA A 108 6.75 3.02 23.11
C ALA A 108 6.16 2.44 21.83
N PHE A 109 4.89 2.74 21.54
CA PHE A 109 4.25 2.35 20.29
C PHE A 109 4.93 2.99 19.07
N ILE A 110 5.20 4.29 19.09
CA ILE A 110 5.90 5.00 18.01
C ILE A 110 7.28 4.36 17.73
N LYS A 111 8.05 4.08 18.78
CA LYS A 111 9.36 3.40 18.64
C LYS A 111 9.22 2.00 18.07
N TRP A 112 8.19 1.27 18.49
CA TRP A 112 7.90 -0.06 17.98
C TRP A 112 7.52 -0.02 16.49
N VAL A 113 6.66 0.92 16.09
CA VAL A 113 6.31 1.15 14.67
C VAL A 113 7.54 1.49 13.85
N ASP A 114 8.38 2.42 14.30
CA ASP A 114 9.60 2.82 13.60
C ASP A 114 10.55 1.62 13.37
N HIS A 115 10.67 0.76 14.38
CA HIS A 115 11.50 -0.46 14.28
C HIS A 115 10.95 -1.50 13.29
N HIS A 116 9.61 -1.61 13.17
CA HIS A 116 8.94 -2.61 12.33
C HIS A 116 8.44 -2.04 10.99
N ASN A 117 8.74 -0.77 10.71
CA ASN A 117 8.40 -0.14 9.45
C ASN A 117 9.45 -0.43 8.38
N THR A 118 9.03 -0.98 7.27
CA THR A 118 9.88 -1.20 6.10
C THR A 118 9.63 -0.13 5.05
N HIS A 119 10.69 0.60 4.69
CA HIS A 119 10.59 1.66 3.69
C HIS A 119 10.49 1.09 2.28
N PRO A 120 9.61 1.64 1.43
CA PRO A 120 9.53 1.25 0.04
C PRO A 120 10.77 1.67 -0.75
N LEU A 121 11.09 0.89 -1.77
CA LEU A 121 12.19 1.13 -2.72
C LEU A 121 11.75 2.05 -3.86
N ILE A 122 10.52 1.85 -4.33
CA ILE A 122 9.84 2.66 -5.33
C ILE A 122 8.48 3.06 -4.77
N VAL A 123 8.10 4.29 -5.04
CA VAL A 123 6.77 4.82 -4.74
C VAL A 123 6.23 5.55 -5.96
N TYR A 124 4.92 5.48 -6.13
CA TYR A 124 4.16 6.24 -7.10
C TYR A 124 2.86 6.71 -6.46
N SER A 125 2.49 7.94 -6.70
CA SER A 125 1.16 8.51 -6.42
C SER A 125 0.66 9.25 -7.65
N ALA A 126 -0.60 9.05 -8.00
CA ALA A 126 -1.24 9.75 -9.12
C ALA A 126 -1.46 11.25 -8.84
N TYR A 127 -1.37 11.65 -7.58
CA TYR A 127 -1.62 13.02 -7.08
C TYR A 127 -0.71 13.34 -5.88
N GLU A 128 0.60 13.17 -6.08
CA GLU A 128 1.65 13.25 -5.06
C GLU A 128 1.71 14.56 -4.24
N ASN A 129 1.15 15.65 -4.79
CA ASN A 129 1.15 16.99 -4.18
C ASN A 129 -0.20 17.36 -3.56
N SER A 130 -1.10 16.39 -3.34
CA SER A 130 -2.44 16.64 -2.81
C SER A 130 -2.70 15.81 -1.56
N SER A 131 -3.15 16.48 -0.51
CA SER A 131 -3.52 15.81 0.74
C SER A 131 -4.91 15.18 0.67
N VAL A 132 -5.21 14.30 1.63
CA VAL A 132 -6.56 13.77 1.85
C VAL A 132 -7.58 14.91 1.98
N GLN A 133 -7.20 15.98 2.70
CA GLN A 133 -8.11 17.10 2.95
C GLN A 133 -8.34 17.94 1.68
N ASP A 134 -7.34 18.11 0.82
CA ASP A 134 -7.51 18.77 -0.46
C ASP A 134 -8.51 18.03 -1.33
N ILE A 135 -8.34 16.71 -1.48
CA ILE A 135 -9.22 15.85 -2.28
C ILE A 135 -10.65 15.89 -1.73
N LYS A 136 -10.82 15.68 -0.41
CA LYS A 136 -12.15 15.73 0.24
C LYS A 136 -12.83 17.09 0.12
N SER A 137 -12.06 18.16 0.22
CA SER A 137 -12.59 19.53 0.13
C SER A 137 -13.05 19.86 -1.28
N CYS A 138 -12.26 19.50 -2.31
CA CYS A 138 -12.63 19.68 -3.72
C CYS A 138 -13.88 18.85 -4.06
N ALA A 139 -13.94 17.59 -3.67
CA ALA A 139 -15.10 16.72 -3.89
C ALA A 139 -16.37 17.29 -3.24
N ARG A 140 -16.26 17.78 -2.01
CA ARG A 140 -17.38 18.40 -1.28
C ARG A 140 -17.84 19.68 -1.96
N ALA A 141 -16.91 20.55 -2.36
CA ALA A 141 -17.23 21.80 -3.03
C ALA A 141 -17.94 21.58 -4.38
N ALA A 142 -17.54 20.55 -5.11
CA ALA A 142 -18.15 20.15 -6.38
C ALA A 142 -19.48 19.37 -6.19
N GLY A 143 -19.87 19.01 -4.96
CA GLY A 143 -20.99 18.11 -4.70
C GLY A 143 -20.83 16.74 -5.35
N PHE A 144 -19.58 16.28 -5.50
CA PHE A 144 -19.26 15.05 -6.20
C PHE A 144 -19.59 13.82 -5.36
N THR A 145 -20.35 12.89 -5.97
CA THR A 145 -20.65 11.57 -5.42
C THR A 145 -20.18 10.54 -6.45
N GLY A 146 -18.98 10.00 -6.21
CA GLY A 146 -18.41 8.99 -7.09
C GLY A 146 -18.99 7.58 -6.87
N SER A 147 -18.86 6.75 -7.89
CA SER A 147 -19.24 5.32 -7.83
C SER A 147 -18.11 4.41 -8.32
N CYS A 148 -16.88 4.92 -8.39
CA CYS A 148 -15.72 4.15 -8.82
C CYS A 148 -15.39 3.06 -7.81
N GLU A 149 -15.18 1.84 -8.27
CA GLU A 149 -14.71 0.74 -7.43
C GLU A 149 -13.19 0.78 -7.33
N GLN A 150 -12.69 0.87 -6.09
CA GLN A 150 -11.27 0.91 -5.76
C GLN A 150 -10.84 -0.43 -5.19
N HIS A 151 -9.76 -0.99 -5.74
CA HIS A 151 -9.27 -2.31 -5.37
C HIS A 151 -7.82 -2.25 -4.91
N PRO A 152 -7.51 -2.80 -3.72
CA PRO A 152 -6.14 -3.05 -3.31
C PRO A 152 -5.62 -4.35 -3.92
N LEU A 153 -4.35 -4.36 -4.32
CA LEU A 153 -3.64 -5.55 -4.79
C LEU A 153 -2.32 -5.68 -4.05
N LEU A 154 -1.99 -6.89 -3.61
CA LEU A 154 -0.64 -7.27 -3.18
C LEU A 154 -0.18 -8.50 -3.95
N VAL A 155 0.89 -8.33 -4.71
CA VAL A 155 1.64 -9.45 -5.29
C VAL A 155 2.94 -9.63 -4.51
N SER A 156 3.11 -10.79 -3.88
CA SER A 156 4.35 -11.16 -3.19
C SER A 156 5.23 -12.00 -4.11
N LEU A 157 6.38 -11.45 -4.48
CA LEU A 157 7.31 -12.02 -5.44
C LEU A 157 8.49 -12.68 -4.73
N PRO A 158 8.64 -14.02 -4.77
CA PRO A 158 9.78 -14.70 -4.18
C PRO A 158 11.04 -14.45 -5.03
N ILE A 159 12.10 -13.90 -4.42
CA ILE A 159 13.37 -13.61 -5.10
C ILE A 159 14.32 -14.79 -4.95
N LYS A 160 15.04 -15.13 -6.03
CA LYS A 160 15.89 -16.33 -6.15
C LYS A 160 16.94 -16.48 -5.05
N SER A 161 17.49 -15.39 -4.53
CA SER A 161 18.47 -15.42 -3.44
C SER A 161 18.67 -14.02 -2.84
N SER A 162 19.29 -13.96 -1.65
CA SER A 162 19.61 -12.69 -0.98
C SER A 162 20.51 -11.78 -1.81
N LEU A 163 21.47 -12.34 -2.56
CA LEU A 163 22.31 -11.57 -3.48
C LEU A 163 21.48 -10.99 -4.64
N LYS A 164 20.51 -11.73 -5.16
CA LYS A 164 19.58 -11.24 -6.20
C LYS A 164 18.63 -10.19 -5.65
N ALA A 165 18.13 -10.35 -4.41
CA ALA A 165 17.34 -9.34 -3.73
C ALA A 165 18.12 -8.03 -3.59
N PHE A 166 19.33 -8.08 -3.04
CA PHE A 166 20.20 -6.91 -2.93
C PHE A 166 20.46 -6.23 -4.29
N THR A 167 20.77 -7.01 -5.35
CA THR A 167 21.00 -6.47 -6.69
C THR A 167 19.74 -5.79 -7.24
N LEU A 168 18.57 -6.41 -7.07
CA LEU A 168 17.29 -5.88 -7.49
C LEU A 168 16.98 -4.55 -6.80
N GLU A 169 17.14 -4.51 -5.48
CA GLU A 169 16.87 -3.33 -4.66
C GLU A 169 17.81 -2.17 -4.97
N GLN A 170 19.10 -2.43 -5.06
CA GLN A 170 20.10 -1.37 -5.17
C GLN A 170 20.29 -0.84 -6.59
N LEU A 171 20.08 -1.64 -7.59
CA LEU A 171 20.41 -1.28 -8.98
C LEU A 171 19.16 -1.25 -9.89
N VAL A 172 18.38 -2.34 -9.91
CA VAL A 172 17.34 -2.53 -10.92
C VAL A 172 16.15 -1.64 -10.68
N LEU A 173 15.62 -1.61 -9.47
CA LEU A 173 14.43 -0.83 -9.15
C LEU A 173 14.70 0.68 -9.24
N ARG A 174 15.87 1.13 -8.80
CA ARG A 174 16.26 2.55 -8.93
C ARG A 174 16.35 2.98 -10.40
N ALA A 175 16.93 2.14 -11.25
CA ALA A 175 17.00 2.42 -12.69
C ALA A 175 15.62 2.38 -13.37
N ALA A 176 14.66 1.63 -12.80
CA ALA A 176 13.32 1.49 -13.33
C ALA A 176 12.35 2.61 -12.91
N GLN A 177 12.66 3.40 -11.86
CA GLN A 177 11.75 4.39 -11.26
C GLN A 177 11.07 5.30 -12.29
N SER A 178 11.84 5.96 -13.15
CA SER A 178 11.28 6.87 -14.16
C SER A 178 10.37 6.18 -15.18
N LYS A 179 10.68 4.93 -15.54
CA LYS A 179 9.82 4.15 -16.46
C LYS A 179 8.54 3.69 -15.76
N MET A 180 8.64 3.32 -14.48
CA MET A 180 7.50 2.97 -13.65
C MET A 180 6.54 4.16 -13.52
N THR A 181 7.04 5.34 -13.16
CA THR A 181 6.22 6.55 -13.02
C THR A 181 5.49 6.89 -14.31
N LYS A 182 6.21 6.96 -15.45
CA LYS A 182 5.58 7.26 -16.75
C LYS A 182 4.56 6.20 -17.17
N GLY A 183 4.85 4.93 -16.91
CA GLY A 183 3.93 3.83 -17.20
C GLY A 183 2.67 3.92 -16.32
N ALA A 184 2.83 4.15 -15.03
CA ALA A 184 1.75 4.31 -14.07
C ALA A 184 0.83 5.50 -14.43
N ASP A 185 1.41 6.65 -14.78
CA ASP A 185 0.65 7.82 -15.26
C ASP A 185 -0.19 7.49 -16.50
N SER A 186 0.36 6.67 -17.41
CA SER A 186 -0.33 6.30 -18.65
C SER A 186 -1.45 5.27 -18.46
N ILE A 187 -1.45 4.52 -17.36
CA ILE A 187 -2.55 3.62 -16.98
C ILE A 187 -3.79 4.43 -16.59
N GLY A 188 -3.60 5.51 -15.83
CA GLY A 188 -4.65 6.46 -15.48
C GLY A 188 -5.67 5.99 -14.45
N THR A 189 -5.57 4.76 -13.96
CA THR A 189 -6.45 4.16 -12.94
C THR A 189 -5.69 3.77 -11.67
N LEU A 190 -4.41 4.06 -11.58
CA LEU A 190 -3.52 3.67 -10.51
C LEU A 190 -3.38 4.80 -9.50
N HIS A 191 -3.86 4.63 -8.28
CA HIS A 191 -3.76 5.63 -7.21
C HIS A 191 -2.36 5.68 -6.61
N PHE A 192 -1.95 4.56 -6.02
CA PHE A 192 -0.65 4.39 -5.36
C PHE A 192 -0.02 3.07 -5.75
N THR A 193 1.31 3.05 -5.83
CA THR A 193 2.09 1.83 -6.04
C THR A 193 3.39 1.86 -5.25
N HIS A 194 3.72 0.73 -4.65
CA HIS A 194 4.98 0.57 -3.91
C HIS A 194 5.64 -0.75 -4.21
N PHE A 195 6.99 -0.73 -4.25
CA PHE A 195 7.80 -1.93 -4.11
C PHE A 195 8.45 -1.90 -2.74
N VAL A 196 8.19 -2.92 -1.94
CA VAL A 196 8.66 -3.03 -0.55
C VAL A 196 9.42 -4.33 -0.35
N PRO A 197 10.66 -4.29 0.17
CA PRO A 197 11.34 -5.51 0.59
C PRO A 197 10.54 -6.17 1.71
N LEU A 198 10.27 -7.45 1.57
CA LEU A 198 9.62 -8.26 2.59
C LEU A 198 10.59 -9.31 3.11
N GLU A 199 10.25 -9.93 4.24
CA GLU A 199 11.03 -11.01 4.83
C GLU A 199 11.21 -12.18 3.85
N ASN A 200 12.19 -13.05 4.14
CA ASN A 200 12.48 -14.28 3.39
C ASN A 200 12.75 -14.06 1.90
N ASN A 201 13.43 -12.95 1.55
CA ASN A 201 13.75 -12.58 0.17
C ASN A 201 12.50 -12.42 -0.73
N HIS A 202 11.42 -11.91 -0.20
CA HIS A 202 10.28 -11.53 -1.00
C HIS A 202 10.31 -10.02 -1.32
N LEU A 203 9.77 -9.68 -2.48
CA LEU A 203 9.47 -8.30 -2.86
C LEU A 203 7.96 -8.14 -2.95
N GLY A 204 7.39 -7.27 -2.13
CA GLY A 204 5.98 -6.90 -2.22
C GLY A 204 5.77 -5.85 -3.30
N PHE A 205 4.83 -6.09 -4.19
CA PHE A 205 4.27 -5.10 -5.10
C PHE A 205 2.87 -4.76 -4.62
N PHE A 206 2.72 -3.57 -4.06
CA PHE A 206 1.46 -3.07 -3.52
C PHE A 206 0.89 -2.00 -4.42
N THR A 207 -0.43 -2.03 -4.63
CA THR A 207 -1.10 -1.01 -5.41
C THR A 207 -2.55 -0.83 -4.97
N VAL A 208 -3.12 0.34 -5.28
CA VAL A 208 -4.56 0.63 -5.27
C VAL A 208 -4.94 1.13 -6.65
N PHE A 209 -5.94 0.50 -7.27
CA PHE A 209 -6.37 0.82 -8.63
C PHE A 209 -7.89 0.87 -8.75
N ASP A 210 -8.37 1.50 -9.82
CA ASP A 210 -9.78 1.62 -10.18
C ASP A 210 -10.23 0.55 -11.16
N GLY A 211 -11.45 0.06 -11.01
CA GLY A 211 -12.11 -0.81 -11.96
C GLY A 211 -11.73 -2.28 -11.86
N SER A 212 -11.93 -3.07 -12.92
CA SER A 212 -11.72 -4.52 -12.85
C SER A 212 -10.24 -4.92 -12.87
N PHE A 213 -9.93 -6.01 -12.17
CA PHE A 213 -8.59 -6.57 -12.10
C PHE A 213 -8.04 -6.96 -13.49
N GLU A 214 -8.87 -7.54 -14.33
CA GLU A 214 -8.49 -7.96 -15.69
C GLU A 214 -8.07 -6.76 -16.54
N LYS A 215 -8.88 -5.69 -16.51
CA LYS A 215 -8.58 -4.46 -17.25
C LYS A 215 -7.30 -3.81 -16.73
N TYR A 216 -7.14 -3.72 -15.41
CA TYR A 216 -5.93 -3.20 -14.79
C TYR A 216 -4.69 -3.98 -15.21
N ILE A 217 -4.72 -5.32 -15.17
CA ILE A 217 -3.57 -6.16 -15.57
C ILE A 217 -3.29 -6.01 -17.07
N GLN A 218 -4.31 -5.88 -17.92
CA GLN A 218 -4.12 -5.65 -19.36
C GLN A 218 -3.38 -4.32 -19.60
N ASP A 219 -3.87 -3.21 -19.06
CA ASP A 219 -3.23 -1.90 -19.19
C ASP A 219 -1.80 -1.90 -18.61
N PHE A 220 -1.63 -2.59 -17.49
CA PHE A 220 -0.34 -2.76 -16.83
C PHE A 220 0.68 -3.50 -17.71
N THR A 221 0.28 -4.62 -18.36
CA THR A 221 1.18 -5.38 -19.23
C THR A 221 1.62 -4.58 -20.46
N GLU A 222 0.75 -3.72 -20.99
CA GLU A 222 1.06 -2.85 -22.13
C GLU A 222 2.02 -1.72 -21.75
N LYS A 223 1.82 -1.08 -20.60
CA LYS A 223 2.52 0.15 -20.20
C LYS A 223 3.78 -0.10 -19.39
N ILE A 224 3.75 -1.09 -18.51
CA ILE A 224 4.81 -1.37 -17.53
C ILE A 224 5.47 -2.76 -17.76
N GLY A 225 4.92 -3.59 -18.63
CA GLY A 225 5.42 -4.93 -18.93
C GLY A 225 6.95 -5.05 -19.08
N PRO A 226 7.63 -4.17 -19.83
CA PRO A 226 9.09 -4.22 -19.97
C PRO A 226 9.87 -4.08 -18.66
N VAL A 227 9.32 -3.41 -17.65
CA VAL A 227 9.94 -3.31 -16.31
C VAL A 227 9.83 -4.65 -15.61
N PHE A 228 8.67 -5.32 -15.73
CA PHE A 228 8.46 -6.65 -15.17
C PHE A 228 9.28 -7.73 -15.87
N ASP A 229 9.54 -7.61 -17.17
CA ASP A 229 10.45 -8.50 -17.89
C ASP A 229 11.87 -8.50 -17.30
N VAL A 230 12.33 -7.35 -16.82
CA VAL A 230 13.62 -7.24 -16.13
C VAL A 230 13.51 -7.81 -14.71
N LEU A 231 12.47 -7.45 -13.96
CA LEU A 231 12.23 -7.90 -12.59
C LEU A 231 12.13 -9.42 -12.50
N PHE A 232 11.44 -10.07 -13.42
CA PHE A 232 11.23 -11.52 -13.44
C PHE A 232 12.50 -12.35 -13.65
N LYS A 233 13.61 -11.77 -14.12
CA LYS A 233 14.92 -12.42 -14.11
C LYS A 233 15.42 -12.74 -12.69
N TYR A 234 14.91 -12.03 -11.70
CA TYR A 234 15.27 -12.14 -10.27
C TYR A 234 14.27 -12.97 -9.46
N VAL A 235 13.05 -13.13 -9.95
CA VAL A 235 11.94 -13.84 -9.30
C VAL A 235 12.06 -15.35 -9.51
N SER A 236 11.77 -16.15 -8.48
CA SER A 236 11.63 -17.60 -8.59
C SER A 236 10.31 -17.93 -9.29
N ASP A 237 10.35 -18.90 -10.19
CA ASP A 237 9.17 -19.39 -10.94
C ASP A 237 8.31 -18.27 -11.55
N PRO A 238 8.91 -17.33 -12.32
CA PRO A 238 8.19 -16.22 -12.91
C PRO A 238 7.30 -16.70 -14.06
N PRO A 239 6.28 -15.90 -14.45
CA PRO A 239 5.53 -16.18 -15.67
C PRO A 239 6.42 -16.01 -16.91
N PRO A 240 6.01 -16.56 -18.08
CA PRO A 240 6.75 -16.37 -19.34
C PRO A 240 6.92 -14.89 -19.69
N THR A 241 8.11 -14.54 -20.20
CA THR A 241 8.43 -13.19 -20.71
C THR A 241 8.67 -13.23 -22.23
N PRO A 242 8.43 -12.15 -22.98
CA PRO A 242 7.93 -10.84 -22.53
C PRO A 242 6.48 -10.88 -22.05
N VAL A 243 6.19 -10.15 -20.94
CA VAL A 243 4.85 -10.12 -20.30
C VAL A 243 3.77 -9.69 -21.29
N ALA A 244 4.08 -8.69 -22.13
CA ALA A 244 3.14 -8.19 -23.14
C ALA A 244 2.70 -9.24 -24.17
N LYS A 245 3.51 -10.28 -24.42
CA LYS A 245 3.16 -11.40 -25.30
C LYS A 245 2.51 -12.57 -24.56
N ASN A 246 2.52 -12.53 -23.23
CA ASN A 246 2.06 -13.61 -22.35
C ASN A 246 1.08 -13.05 -21.29
N ALA A 247 0.23 -12.09 -21.67
CA ALA A 247 -0.66 -11.36 -20.75
C ALA A 247 -1.57 -12.28 -19.94
N GLU A 248 -2.11 -13.36 -20.55
CA GLU A 248 -2.94 -14.33 -19.84
C GLU A 248 -2.15 -15.10 -18.76
N ALA A 249 -0.91 -15.50 -19.05
CA ALA A 249 -0.06 -16.18 -18.08
C ALA A 249 0.34 -15.22 -16.94
N PHE A 250 0.57 -13.96 -17.25
CA PHE A 250 0.84 -12.92 -16.25
C PHE A 250 -0.39 -12.65 -15.37
N LEU A 251 -1.59 -12.56 -15.95
CA LEU A 251 -2.85 -12.41 -15.22
C LEU A 251 -3.04 -13.56 -14.22
N LYS A 252 -2.87 -14.81 -14.67
CA LYS A 252 -2.94 -16.00 -13.80
C LYS A 252 -1.90 -15.97 -12.68
N TYR A 253 -0.68 -15.55 -13.00
CA TYR A 253 0.41 -15.42 -12.02
C TYR A 253 0.07 -14.34 -10.97
N ALA A 254 -0.37 -13.16 -11.40
CA ALA A 254 -0.74 -12.07 -10.51
C ALA A 254 -1.91 -12.49 -9.59
N ALA A 255 -2.95 -13.11 -10.14
CA ALA A 255 -4.09 -13.60 -9.35
C ALA A 255 -3.69 -14.69 -8.34
N ALA A 256 -2.80 -15.62 -8.71
CA ALA A 256 -2.31 -16.66 -7.79
C ALA A 256 -1.39 -16.11 -6.69
N SER A 257 -0.72 -14.99 -6.97
CA SER A 257 0.23 -14.34 -6.06
C SER A 257 -0.43 -13.24 -5.21
N ASP A 258 -1.68 -12.87 -5.54
CA ASP A 258 -2.42 -11.85 -4.77
C ASP A 258 -2.74 -12.35 -3.35
N ARG A 259 -2.67 -11.41 -2.43
CA ARG A 259 -3.03 -11.63 -1.03
C ARG A 259 -4.18 -10.68 -0.68
N PRO A 260 -5.41 -11.20 -0.55
CA PRO A 260 -6.57 -10.36 -0.26
C PRO A 260 -6.41 -9.67 1.09
N PRO A 261 -6.84 -8.41 1.21
CA PRO A 261 -6.81 -7.70 2.47
C PRO A 261 -7.82 -8.28 3.46
N ILE A 262 -7.47 -8.27 4.76
CA ILE A 262 -8.42 -8.56 5.83
C ILE A 262 -9.35 -7.36 6.07
N GLY A 263 -8.88 -6.16 5.76
CA GLY A 263 -9.67 -4.93 5.74
C GLY A 263 -9.01 -3.92 4.82
N PHE A 264 -9.83 -3.12 4.16
CA PHE A 264 -9.40 -2.04 3.28
C PHE A 264 -10.14 -0.75 3.65
N TYR A 265 -9.38 0.33 3.78
CA TYR A 265 -9.89 1.68 4.04
C TYR A 265 -9.53 2.60 2.88
N SER A 266 -10.47 3.43 2.47
CA SER A 266 -10.29 4.56 1.57
C SER A 266 -10.85 5.82 2.22
N ALA A 267 -10.08 6.90 2.21
CA ALA A 267 -10.54 8.19 2.71
C ALA A 267 -11.64 8.82 1.84
N TYR A 268 -11.71 8.40 0.59
CA TYR A 268 -12.63 8.95 -0.42
C TYR A 268 -13.17 7.82 -1.32
N PRO A 269 -13.97 6.89 -0.73
CA PRO A 269 -14.54 5.79 -1.50
C PRO A 269 -15.40 6.34 -2.64
N GLY A 270 -15.29 5.69 -3.80
CA GLY A 270 -16.04 6.08 -5.00
C GLY A 270 -15.37 7.13 -5.89
N LEU A 271 -14.25 7.75 -5.46
CA LEU A 271 -13.49 8.69 -6.30
C LEU A 271 -12.41 7.94 -7.07
N GLY A 272 -12.51 7.88 -8.39
CA GLY A 272 -11.44 7.35 -9.25
C GLY A 272 -10.30 8.35 -9.42
N VAL A 273 -9.17 7.86 -9.94
CA VAL A 273 -7.97 8.70 -10.21
C VAL A 273 -8.31 9.90 -11.11
N GLN A 274 -9.10 9.68 -12.15
CA GLN A 274 -9.47 10.75 -13.09
C GLN A 274 -10.40 11.77 -12.45
N ASP A 275 -11.32 11.33 -11.59
CA ASP A 275 -12.19 12.22 -10.82
C ASP A 275 -11.37 13.12 -9.91
N ILE A 276 -10.42 12.54 -9.17
CA ILE A 276 -9.53 13.28 -8.25
C ILE A 276 -8.70 14.32 -9.03
N LYS A 277 -8.08 13.91 -10.15
CA LYS A 277 -7.29 14.81 -10.99
C LYS A 277 -8.12 15.97 -11.55
N ALA A 278 -9.33 15.71 -12.02
CA ALA A 278 -10.24 16.75 -12.53
C ALA A 278 -10.64 17.72 -11.42
N LEU A 279 -11.07 17.23 -10.25
CA LEU A 279 -11.45 18.05 -9.10
C LEU A 279 -10.32 18.96 -8.62
N LEU A 280 -9.09 18.46 -8.59
CA LEU A 280 -7.91 19.24 -8.18
C LEU A 280 -7.53 20.29 -9.24
N ALA A 281 -7.67 19.97 -10.54
CA ALA A 281 -7.41 20.91 -11.62
C ALA A 281 -8.42 22.06 -11.61
N ASP A 282 -9.71 21.77 -11.44
CA ASP A 282 -10.78 22.78 -11.37
C ASP A 282 -10.59 23.73 -10.19
N ALA A 283 -10.22 23.18 -9.01
CA ALA A 283 -9.92 23.99 -7.83
C ALA A 283 -8.71 24.92 -8.03
N SER A 284 -7.72 24.49 -8.83
CA SER A 284 -6.52 25.27 -9.14
C SER A 284 -6.78 26.38 -10.17
N ALA A 285 -7.80 26.22 -11.02
CA ALA A 285 -8.18 27.22 -12.03
C ALA A 285 -8.91 28.43 -11.45
N GLY A 286 -9.41 28.35 -10.21
CA GLY A 286 -10.20 29.39 -9.56
C GLY A 286 -11.63 29.52 -10.12
N PRO A 287 -12.52 30.25 -9.44
CA PRO A 287 -13.85 30.50 -9.99
C PRO A 287 -13.74 31.36 -11.25
N ALA A 288 -14.37 30.90 -12.34
CA ALA A 288 -14.47 31.61 -13.60
C ALA A 288 -15.30 32.90 -13.49
#